data_095077095ffc539884ce8c25935ff0bb
#
_entry.id   095077095ffc539884ce8c25935ff0bb
#
_cell.length_a   1.000
_cell.length_b   1.000
_cell.length_c   1.000
_cell.angle_alpha   90.00
_cell.angle_beta   90.00
_cell.angle_gamma   90.00
#
_symmetry.space_group_name_H-M   'P 1'
#
loop_
_entity.id
_entity.type
_entity.pdbx_description
1 polymer ?
#
loop_
_entity_poly.entity_id
_entity_poly.type
_entity_poly.pdbx_seq_one_letter_code
_entity_poly.pdbx_strand_id
1 'polypeptide(L)'
;MLRPEATATAYREWDERWKTETGRRDWLKPESEVKEIAELLGNIGASAAMDLGCGIGRHSLFLASMGYSVFALDGSNAGVDFARSLAQEQMRPIHFVTGLMTDLPCADESFDYLLAWNVIYHGNRDVVRRSLSEIHRVLRPGGIFQGTMLSKNNHLFGHGREVAADTFVFEGELDKSHPHFYCNQTELAALFDPMELLRVNDLEHEHPGSYHLHFVAMKTHLQDLE
;
A
#
# COMPACT_ATOMS: atom_id res chain seq x y z
N MET A 1 -4.26 -17.51 19.33
CA MET A 1 -4.19 -16.32 18.45
C MET A 1 -2.74 -15.91 18.33
N LEU A 2 -2.17 -15.87 17.12
CA LEU A 2 -0.87 -15.26 16.86
C LEU A 2 -0.97 -13.76 17.16
N ARG A 3 0.06 -13.18 17.81
CA ARG A 3 0.10 -11.73 18.02
C ARG A 3 0.09 -11.02 16.66
N PRO A 4 -0.59 -9.87 16.49
CA PRO A 4 -0.62 -9.14 15.21
C PRO A 4 0.77 -8.91 14.60
N GLU A 5 1.75 -8.63 15.43
CA GLU A 5 3.15 -8.43 15.04
C GLU A 5 3.81 -9.69 14.44
N ALA A 6 3.31 -10.89 14.78
CA ALA A 6 3.85 -12.14 14.24
C ALA A 6 3.53 -12.38 12.77
N THR A 7 2.53 -11.67 12.21
CA THR A 7 2.12 -11.78 10.81
C THR A 7 2.61 -10.61 9.93
N ALA A 8 3.11 -9.52 10.52
CA ALA A 8 3.66 -8.38 9.82
C ALA A 8 5.14 -8.61 9.44
N THR A 9 5.42 -9.60 8.59
CA THR A 9 6.80 -10.06 8.29
C THR A 9 7.23 -9.87 6.84
N ALA A 10 6.33 -9.47 5.96
CA ALA A 10 6.56 -9.33 4.52
C ALA A 10 7.83 -8.54 4.18
N TYR A 11 8.12 -7.46 4.92
CA TYR A 11 9.27 -6.60 4.69
C TYR A 11 10.61 -7.34 4.66
N ARG A 12 10.74 -8.50 5.34
CA ARG A 12 11.97 -9.29 5.38
C ARG A 12 12.26 -9.94 4.04
N GLU A 13 11.23 -10.46 3.38
CA GLU A 13 11.34 -11.12 2.08
C GLU A 13 11.51 -10.09 0.98
N TRP A 14 10.77 -8.99 1.06
CA TRP A 14 10.94 -7.86 0.16
C TRP A 14 12.33 -7.23 0.29
N ASP A 15 12.92 -7.18 1.51
CA ASP A 15 14.29 -6.70 1.70
C ASP A 15 15.31 -7.56 0.93
N GLU A 16 15.18 -8.90 0.98
CA GLU A 16 16.04 -9.79 0.20
C GLU A 16 15.81 -9.62 -1.32
N ARG A 17 14.56 -9.46 -1.74
CA ARG A 17 14.22 -9.25 -3.16
C ARG A 17 14.86 -7.96 -3.72
N TRP A 18 14.77 -6.87 -2.96
CA TRP A 18 15.26 -5.57 -3.41
C TRP A 18 16.80 -5.46 -3.50
N LYS A 19 17.55 -6.39 -2.93
CA LYS A 19 19.02 -6.44 -3.04
C LYS A 19 19.49 -6.80 -4.45
N THR A 20 18.66 -7.45 -5.25
CA THR A 20 19.03 -7.96 -6.57
C THR A 20 18.44 -7.14 -7.72
N GLU A 21 19.17 -7.01 -8.83
CA GLU A 21 18.66 -6.36 -10.05
C GLU A 21 17.43 -7.11 -10.62
N THR A 22 17.49 -8.43 -10.65
CA THR A 22 16.37 -9.26 -11.10
C THR A 22 15.12 -9.02 -10.26
N GLY A 23 15.26 -8.88 -8.92
CA GLY A 23 14.13 -8.60 -8.04
C GLY A 23 13.49 -7.23 -8.26
N ARG A 24 14.28 -6.24 -8.72
CA ARG A 24 13.81 -4.87 -8.97
C ARG A 24 13.24 -4.65 -10.36
N ARG A 25 13.65 -5.42 -11.36
CA ARG A 25 13.43 -5.15 -12.78
C ARG A 25 11.98 -4.84 -13.17
N ASP A 26 11.04 -5.60 -12.63
CA ASP A 26 9.62 -5.50 -12.98
C ASP A 26 8.88 -4.43 -12.16
N TRP A 27 9.57 -3.78 -11.20
CA TRP A 27 9.02 -2.81 -10.25
C TRP A 27 9.50 -1.37 -10.46
N LEU A 28 10.01 -1.05 -11.64
CA LEU A 28 10.57 0.28 -11.93
C LEU A 28 9.54 1.27 -12.49
N LYS A 29 8.44 0.77 -13.07
CA LYS A 29 7.45 1.62 -13.72
C LYS A 29 6.26 1.89 -12.80
N PRO A 30 5.83 3.15 -12.65
CA PRO A 30 4.62 3.46 -11.89
C PRO A 30 3.36 2.98 -12.63
N GLU A 31 2.37 2.53 -11.87
CA GLU A 31 1.10 2.04 -12.38
C GLU A 31 0.29 3.15 -13.06
N SER A 32 -0.44 2.79 -14.12
CA SER A 32 -1.26 3.75 -14.88
C SER A 32 -2.40 4.33 -14.03
N GLU A 33 -3.05 3.52 -13.20
CA GLU A 33 -4.11 3.96 -12.31
C GLU A 33 -3.61 4.94 -11.23
N VAL A 34 -2.37 4.76 -10.77
CA VAL A 34 -1.74 5.69 -9.81
C VAL A 34 -1.46 7.04 -10.49
N LYS A 35 -1.00 7.01 -11.75
CA LYS A 35 -0.77 8.25 -12.53
C LYS A 35 -2.06 9.03 -12.70
N GLU A 36 -3.14 8.36 -13.12
CA GLU A 36 -4.46 8.97 -13.34
C GLU A 36 -4.96 9.70 -12.09
N ILE A 37 -4.96 9.04 -10.95
CA ILE A 37 -5.44 9.63 -9.69
C ILE A 37 -4.52 10.74 -9.21
N ALA A 38 -3.21 10.57 -9.26
CA ALA A 38 -2.26 11.60 -8.86
C ALA A 38 -2.39 12.88 -9.73
N GLU A 39 -2.57 12.73 -11.04
CA GLU A 39 -2.80 13.86 -11.95
C GLU A 39 -4.11 14.59 -11.62
N LEU A 40 -5.20 13.83 -11.41
CA LEU A 40 -6.50 14.39 -11.04
C LEU A 40 -6.42 15.19 -9.74
N LEU A 41 -5.82 14.61 -8.70
CA LEU A 41 -5.69 15.24 -7.39
C LEU A 41 -4.75 16.47 -7.42
N GLY A 42 -3.65 16.40 -8.17
CA GLY A 42 -2.75 17.54 -8.38
C GLY A 42 -3.45 18.72 -9.04
N ASN A 43 -4.33 18.46 -10.03
CA ASN A 43 -5.10 19.51 -10.71
C ASN A 43 -6.10 20.22 -9.80
N ILE A 44 -6.54 19.59 -8.71
CA ILE A 44 -7.43 20.20 -7.71
C ILE A 44 -6.71 20.69 -6.45
N GLY A 45 -5.37 20.72 -6.47
CA GLY A 45 -4.54 21.36 -5.46
C GLY A 45 -3.96 20.43 -4.38
N ALA A 46 -4.08 19.12 -4.50
CA ALA A 46 -3.39 18.19 -3.61
C ALA A 46 -1.86 18.35 -3.77
N SER A 47 -1.15 18.41 -2.67
CA SER A 47 0.28 18.74 -2.67
C SER A 47 1.14 17.86 -1.75
N ALA A 48 0.57 17.26 -0.73
CA ALA A 48 1.25 16.37 0.20
C ALA A 48 0.83 14.92 -0.02
N ALA A 49 1.77 14.05 -0.40
CA ALA A 49 1.49 12.65 -0.67
C ALA A 49 2.34 11.71 0.19
N MET A 50 1.74 10.59 0.61
CA MET A 50 2.43 9.46 1.22
C MET A 50 2.43 8.27 0.28
N ASP A 51 3.61 7.67 0.04
CA ASP A 51 3.78 6.38 -0.64
C ASP A 51 4.11 5.33 0.43
N LEU A 52 3.09 4.59 0.86
CA LEU A 52 3.18 3.56 1.89
C LEU A 52 3.53 2.22 1.26
N GLY A 53 4.61 1.58 1.72
CA GLY A 53 5.20 0.40 1.08
C GLY A 53 5.86 0.78 -0.25
N CYS A 54 6.65 1.85 -0.25
CA CYS A 54 7.21 2.44 -1.46
C CYS A 54 8.19 1.53 -2.20
N GLY A 55 8.69 0.47 -1.57
CA GLY A 55 9.69 -0.43 -2.15
C GLY A 55 10.89 0.33 -2.69
N ILE A 56 11.16 0.14 -3.97
CA ILE A 56 12.25 0.82 -4.69
C ILE A 56 11.87 2.21 -5.26
N GLY A 57 10.71 2.77 -4.85
CA GLY A 57 10.36 4.16 -5.07
C GLY A 57 9.71 4.51 -6.40
N ARG A 58 9.18 3.54 -7.18
CA ARG A 58 8.60 3.81 -8.51
C ARG A 58 7.49 4.87 -8.48
N HIS A 59 6.60 4.79 -7.51
CA HIS A 59 5.52 5.77 -7.35
C HIS A 59 5.98 7.04 -6.66
N SER A 60 6.86 6.93 -5.65
CA SER A 60 7.44 8.09 -4.96
C SER A 60 8.15 9.05 -5.93
N LEU A 61 8.98 8.52 -6.84
CA LEU A 61 9.68 9.29 -7.88
C LEU A 61 8.71 9.96 -8.86
N PHE A 62 7.67 9.23 -9.26
CA PHE A 62 6.62 9.77 -10.11
C PHE A 62 5.87 10.92 -9.42
N LEU A 63 5.40 10.73 -8.19
CA LEU A 63 4.70 11.75 -7.41
C LEU A 63 5.57 13.02 -7.22
N ALA A 64 6.84 12.84 -6.88
CA ALA A 64 7.77 13.95 -6.78
C ALA A 64 8.00 14.66 -8.13
N SER A 65 7.94 13.94 -9.25
CA SER A 65 8.02 14.54 -10.59
C SER A 65 6.80 15.40 -10.94
N MET A 66 5.65 15.09 -10.33
CA MET A 66 4.40 15.85 -10.46
C MET A 66 4.34 17.08 -9.53
N GLY A 67 5.34 17.26 -8.67
CA GLY A 67 5.41 18.40 -7.74
C GLY A 67 4.84 18.13 -6.34
N TYR A 68 4.47 16.90 -6.03
CA TYR A 68 4.08 16.55 -4.66
C TYR A 68 5.26 16.62 -3.69
N SER A 69 5.00 17.10 -2.47
CA SER A 69 5.85 16.84 -1.32
C SER A 69 5.63 15.40 -0.88
N VAL A 70 6.61 14.53 -1.09
CA VAL A 70 6.46 13.08 -0.92
C VAL A 70 7.14 12.59 0.35
N PHE A 71 6.36 11.88 1.17
CA PHE A 71 6.84 11.04 2.27
C PHE A 71 6.71 9.58 1.84
N ALA A 72 7.83 8.85 1.81
CA ALA A 72 7.89 7.47 1.35
C ALA A 72 8.33 6.55 2.47
N LEU A 73 7.53 5.53 2.79
CA LEU A 73 7.82 4.59 3.86
C LEU A 73 7.78 3.14 3.35
N ASP A 74 8.77 2.36 3.74
CA ASP A 74 8.80 0.91 3.50
C ASP A 74 9.46 0.18 4.68
N GLY A 75 9.10 -1.08 4.91
CA GLY A 75 9.74 -1.92 5.92
C GLY A 75 11.13 -2.44 5.51
N SER A 76 11.46 -2.40 4.23
CA SER A 76 12.73 -2.86 3.67
C SER A 76 13.77 -1.74 3.64
N ASN A 77 14.91 -1.94 4.30
CA ASN A 77 16.05 -1.04 4.20
C ASN A 77 16.63 -1.04 2.77
N ALA A 78 16.76 -2.22 2.15
CA ALA A 78 17.33 -2.34 0.81
C ALA A 78 16.48 -1.61 -0.23
N GLY A 79 15.14 -1.67 -0.13
CA GLY A 79 14.22 -0.92 -0.97
C GLY A 79 14.38 0.60 -0.80
N VAL A 80 14.31 1.05 0.46
CA VAL A 80 14.44 2.48 0.81
C VAL A 80 15.79 3.06 0.38
N ASP A 81 16.90 2.34 0.57
CA ASP A 81 18.24 2.81 0.20
C ASP A 81 18.37 2.90 -1.32
N PHE A 82 17.84 1.93 -2.07
CA PHE A 82 17.81 1.99 -3.52
C PHE A 82 16.95 3.14 -4.03
N ALA A 83 15.74 3.33 -3.50
CA ALA A 83 14.85 4.42 -3.86
C ALA A 83 15.47 5.80 -3.57
N ARG A 84 16.16 5.94 -2.43
CA ARG A 84 16.88 7.16 -2.05
C ARG A 84 18.00 7.48 -3.03
N SER A 85 18.76 6.47 -3.47
CA SER A 85 19.82 6.66 -4.47
C SER A 85 19.26 7.15 -5.80
N LEU A 86 18.17 6.53 -6.29
CA LEU A 86 17.51 6.98 -7.52
C LEU A 86 16.95 8.41 -7.39
N ALA A 87 16.38 8.75 -6.24
CA ALA A 87 15.86 10.10 -6.00
C ALA A 87 16.99 11.16 -6.02
N GLN A 88 18.15 10.84 -5.47
CA GLN A 88 19.34 11.72 -5.52
C GLN A 88 19.84 11.89 -6.94
N GLU A 89 19.97 10.82 -7.71
CA GLU A 89 20.38 10.86 -9.12
C GLU A 89 19.44 11.72 -9.97
N GLN A 90 18.13 11.66 -9.69
CA GLN A 90 17.11 12.42 -10.40
C GLN A 90 16.83 13.79 -9.79
N MET A 91 17.57 14.19 -8.75
CA MET A 91 17.38 15.45 -8.00
C MET A 91 15.94 15.66 -7.51
N ARG A 92 15.30 14.58 -7.01
CA ARG A 92 13.94 14.60 -6.47
C ARG A 92 13.97 14.63 -4.93
N PRO A 93 13.52 15.71 -4.30
CA PRO A 93 13.45 15.77 -2.84
C PRO A 93 12.29 14.91 -2.35
N ILE A 94 12.62 13.74 -1.77
CA ILE A 94 11.67 12.80 -1.18
C ILE A 94 12.14 12.47 0.23
N HIS A 95 11.22 12.48 1.19
CA HIS A 95 11.51 12.06 2.56
C HIS A 95 11.31 10.54 2.71
N PHE A 96 12.40 9.78 2.77
CA PHE A 96 12.37 8.32 2.91
C PHE A 96 12.59 7.88 4.35
N VAL A 97 11.71 6.99 4.82
CA VAL A 97 11.77 6.39 6.17
C VAL A 97 11.64 4.87 6.08
N THR A 98 12.45 4.14 6.85
CA THR A 98 12.21 2.70 7.06
C THR A 98 11.27 2.56 8.26
N GLY A 99 10.13 1.89 8.07
CA GLY A 99 9.09 1.74 9.10
C GLY A 99 8.01 0.75 8.70
N LEU A 100 7.09 0.49 9.62
CA LEU A 100 5.98 -0.43 9.40
C LEU A 100 4.67 0.33 9.14
N MET A 101 3.81 -0.23 8.29
CA MET A 101 2.50 0.34 7.95
C MET A 101 1.54 0.42 9.14
N THR A 102 1.85 -0.25 10.24
CA THR A 102 1.03 -0.29 11.46
C THR A 102 1.40 0.77 12.50
N ASP A 103 2.41 1.60 12.22
CA ASP A 103 2.91 2.64 13.13
C ASP A 103 3.61 3.72 12.29
N LEU A 104 2.83 4.70 11.80
CA LEU A 104 3.34 5.72 10.88
C LEU A 104 3.94 6.90 11.65
N PRO A 105 5.23 7.23 11.43
CA PRO A 105 5.92 8.31 12.14
C PRO A 105 5.56 9.69 11.58
N CYS A 106 4.26 9.95 11.43
CA CYS A 106 3.70 11.18 10.86
C CYS A 106 2.65 11.75 11.79
N ALA A 107 2.51 13.07 11.79
CA ALA A 107 1.42 13.75 12.51
C ALA A 107 0.06 13.42 11.87
N ASP A 108 -1.00 13.59 12.65
CA ASP A 108 -2.36 13.48 12.15
C ASP A 108 -2.59 14.48 11.02
N GLU A 109 -3.46 14.13 10.08
CA GLU A 109 -3.94 15.03 9.01
C GLU A 109 -2.82 15.71 8.21
N SER A 110 -1.78 14.93 7.87
CA SER A 110 -0.59 15.42 7.16
C SER A 110 -0.69 15.34 5.64
N PHE A 111 -1.52 14.43 5.10
CA PHE A 111 -1.50 14.11 3.67
C PHE A 111 -2.84 14.34 2.99
N ASP A 112 -2.79 14.87 1.76
CA ASP A 112 -3.93 15.00 0.84
C ASP A 112 -4.17 13.69 0.08
N TYR A 113 -3.09 12.94 -0.19
CA TYR A 113 -3.11 11.69 -0.92
C TYR A 113 -2.21 10.64 -0.25
N LEU A 114 -2.74 9.45 -0.05
CA LEU A 114 -2.00 8.30 0.44
C LEU A 114 -2.16 7.14 -0.54
N LEU A 115 -1.04 6.59 -0.98
CA LEU A 115 -0.96 5.43 -1.86
C LEU A 115 -0.42 4.23 -1.08
N ALA A 116 -1.07 3.06 -1.22
CA ALA A 116 -0.55 1.76 -0.77
C ALA A 116 -0.83 0.68 -1.82
N TRP A 117 0.06 0.56 -2.80
CA TRP A 117 -0.10 -0.35 -3.93
C TRP A 117 0.61 -1.68 -3.69
N ASN A 118 -0.15 -2.77 -3.62
CA ASN A 118 0.32 -4.12 -3.28
C ASN A 118 0.97 -4.21 -1.89
N VAL A 119 0.37 -3.59 -0.87
CA VAL A 119 0.98 -3.44 0.46
C VAL A 119 0.09 -3.90 1.61
N ILE A 120 -1.11 -3.31 1.76
CA ILE A 120 -1.86 -3.40 3.03
C ILE A 120 -2.40 -4.80 3.38
N TYR A 121 -2.41 -5.73 2.46
CA TYR A 121 -2.83 -7.10 2.67
C TYR A 121 -1.71 -8.02 3.20
N HIS A 122 -0.49 -7.51 3.40
CA HIS A 122 0.62 -8.26 3.98
C HIS A 122 0.47 -8.37 5.50
N GLY A 123 -0.15 -9.43 5.94
CA GLY A 123 -0.47 -9.72 7.34
C GLY A 123 -1.84 -10.34 7.49
N ASN A 124 -2.34 -10.46 8.71
CA ASN A 124 -3.71 -10.88 8.99
C ASN A 124 -4.67 -9.68 9.06
N ARG A 125 -5.97 -9.94 9.26
CA ARG A 125 -7.01 -8.91 9.38
C ARG A 125 -6.70 -7.83 10.44
N ASP A 126 -6.06 -8.20 11.56
CA ASP A 126 -5.74 -7.23 12.62
C ASP A 126 -4.61 -6.29 12.20
N VAL A 127 -3.61 -6.79 11.45
CA VAL A 127 -2.55 -5.96 10.83
C VAL A 127 -3.18 -4.99 9.83
N VAL A 128 -4.09 -5.47 8.97
CA VAL A 128 -4.80 -4.63 7.99
C VAL A 128 -5.59 -3.51 8.70
N ARG A 129 -6.39 -3.86 9.74
CA ARG A 129 -7.16 -2.87 10.51
C ARG A 129 -6.28 -1.82 11.16
N ARG A 130 -5.17 -2.23 11.76
CA ARG A 130 -4.22 -1.29 12.38
C ARG A 130 -3.61 -0.36 11.33
N SER A 131 -3.24 -0.88 10.17
CA SER A 131 -2.73 -0.07 9.06
C SER A 131 -3.77 0.92 8.55
N LEU A 132 -5.03 0.50 8.39
CA LEU A 132 -6.13 1.38 7.99
C LEU A 132 -6.41 2.47 9.02
N SER A 133 -6.30 2.16 10.33
CA SER A 133 -6.41 3.15 11.40
C SER A 133 -5.31 4.23 11.30
N GLU A 134 -4.07 3.83 11.05
CA GLU A 134 -2.97 4.77 10.85
C GLU A 134 -3.13 5.60 9.56
N ILE A 135 -3.54 4.96 8.46
CA ILE A 135 -3.86 5.63 7.20
C ILE A 135 -4.94 6.70 7.42
N HIS A 136 -6.04 6.33 8.09
CA HIS A 136 -7.11 7.27 8.42
C HIS A 136 -6.60 8.42 9.29
N ARG A 137 -5.74 8.16 10.28
CA ARG A 137 -5.18 9.17 11.18
C ARG A 137 -4.37 10.22 10.41
N VAL A 138 -3.48 9.78 9.52
CA VAL A 138 -2.55 10.68 8.82
C VAL A 138 -3.15 11.39 7.60
N LEU A 139 -4.27 10.89 7.06
CA LEU A 139 -5.02 11.59 6.00
C LEU A 139 -5.75 12.81 6.56
N ARG A 140 -5.76 13.89 5.79
CA ARG A 140 -6.62 15.06 6.04
C ARG A 140 -8.08 14.70 5.78
N PRO A 141 -9.04 15.37 6.44
CA PRO A 141 -10.44 15.31 6.03
C PRO A 141 -10.57 15.64 4.52
N GLY A 142 -11.30 14.83 3.76
CA GLY A 142 -11.35 14.91 2.29
C GLY A 142 -10.13 14.31 1.57
N GLY A 143 -9.10 13.88 2.29
CA GLY A 143 -7.92 13.23 1.73
C GLY A 143 -8.23 11.86 1.12
N ILE A 144 -7.51 11.52 0.06
CA ILE A 144 -7.74 10.32 -0.75
C ILE A 144 -6.75 9.22 -0.41
N PHE A 145 -7.28 8.02 -0.22
CA PHE A 145 -6.53 6.78 -0.11
C PHE A 145 -6.74 5.91 -1.35
N GLN A 146 -5.68 5.62 -2.09
CA GLN A 146 -5.68 4.68 -3.21
C GLN A 146 -4.82 3.47 -2.89
N GLY A 147 -5.28 2.29 -3.29
CA GLY A 147 -4.49 1.07 -3.10
C GLY A 147 -5.12 -0.17 -3.69
N THR A 148 -4.51 -1.31 -3.34
CA THR A 148 -5.01 -2.62 -3.72
C THR A 148 -5.17 -3.53 -2.50
N MET A 149 -6.11 -4.48 -2.61
CA MET A 149 -6.31 -5.57 -1.65
C MET A 149 -6.45 -6.88 -2.41
N LEU A 150 -5.91 -7.99 -1.88
CA LEU A 150 -6.12 -9.30 -2.50
C LEU A 150 -7.59 -9.71 -2.46
N SER A 151 -8.12 -10.04 -3.63
CA SER A 151 -9.51 -10.47 -3.81
C SER A 151 -9.68 -11.95 -3.46
N LYS A 152 -10.85 -12.32 -2.91
CA LYS A 152 -11.25 -13.72 -2.77
C LYS A 152 -11.52 -14.41 -4.12
N ASN A 153 -11.56 -13.67 -5.24
CA ASN A 153 -11.57 -14.20 -6.59
C ASN A 153 -10.17 -14.58 -7.10
N ASN A 154 -9.10 -14.23 -6.38
CA ASN A 154 -7.73 -14.62 -6.70
C ASN A 154 -7.59 -16.14 -6.63
N HIS A 155 -6.92 -16.74 -7.65
CA HIS A 155 -6.75 -18.18 -7.76
C HIS A 155 -5.99 -18.82 -6.58
N LEU A 156 -5.26 -18.04 -5.82
CA LEU A 156 -4.54 -18.48 -4.61
C LEU A 156 -5.41 -18.49 -3.35
N PHE A 157 -6.59 -17.85 -3.36
CA PHE A 157 -7.47 -17.84 -2.20
C PHE A 157 -7.91 -19.27 -1.82
N GLY A 158 -7.78 -19.62 -0.54
CA GLY A 158 -8.10 -20.96 -0.04
C GLY A 158 -7.01 -22.02 -0.29
N HIS A 159 -5.89 -21.64 -0.90
CA HIS A 159 -4.74 -22.50 -1.11
C HIS A 159 -3.60 -22.15 -0.13
N GLY A 160 -2.66 -23.09 0.03
CA GLY A 160 -1.57 -22.94 1.00
C GLY A 160 -2.02 -23.23 2.44
N ARG A 161 -1.24 -22.77 3.41
CA ARG A 161 -1.52 -22.94 4.83
C ARG A 161 -2.23 -21.72 5.40
N GLU A 162 -3.48 -21.90 5.85
CA GLU A 162 -4.21 -20.84 6.55
C GLU A 162 -3.61 -20.60 7.94
N VAL A 163 -3.19 -19.37 8.21
CA VAL A 163 -2.56 -18.94 9.46
C VAL A 163 -3.47 -18.09 10.34
N ALA A 164 -4.50 -17.49 9.74
CA ALA A 164 -5.63 -16.81 10.38
C ALA A 164 -6.79 -16.80 9.41
N ALA A 165 -7.99 -16.41 9.85
CA ALA A 165 -9.16 -16.32 8.95
C ALA A 165 -8.84 -15.49 7.70
N ASP A 166 -9.11 -16.07 6.52
CA ASP A 166 -8.85 -15.48 5.21
C ASP A 166 -7.37 -15.07 4.97
N THR A 167 -6.42 -15.70 5.69
CA THR A 167 -5.00 -15.33 5.64
C THR A 167 -4.14 -16.56 5.38
N PHE A 168 -3.44 -16.58 4.25
CA PHE A 168 -2.71 -17.75 3.75
C PHE A 168 -1.21 -17.46 3.58
N VAL A 169 -0.41 -18.53 3.71
CA VAL A 169 1.04 -18.59 3.45
C VAL A 169 1.31 -19.73 2.49
N PHE A 170 2.13 -19.49 1.47
CA PHE A 170 2.53 -20.49 0.48
C PHE A 170 3.98 -20.88 0.70
N GLU A 171 4.22 -22.15 1.01
CA GLU A 171 5.57 -22.67 1.18
C GLU A 171 6.21 -22.92 -0.18
N GLY A 172 7.39 -22.35 -0.41
CA GLY A 172 8.19 -22.56 -1.63
C GLY A 172 8.07 -21.48 -2.71
N GLU A 173 7.18 -20.50 -2.57
CA GLU A 173 7.12 -19.31 -3.44
C GLU A 173 7.70 -18.10 -2.73
N LEU A 174 8.77 -17.51 -3.29
CA LEU A 174 9.59 -16.47 -2.65
C LEU A 174 8.83 -15.22 -2.21
N ASP A 175 7.74 -14.85 -2.90
CA ASP A 175 6.94 -13.67 -2.60
C ASP A 175 5.60 -13.97 -1.90
N LYS A 176 5.36 -15.24 -1.57
CA LYS A 176 4.14 -15.73 -0.93
C LYS A 176 4.38 -16.47 0.39
N SER A 177 5.62 -16.54 0.87
CA SER A 177 5.99 -17.26 2.09
C SER A 177 5.65 -16.49 3.39
N HIS A 178 5.15 -15.25 3.28
CA HIS A 178 4.59 -14.47 4.39
C HIS A 178 3.05 -14.40 4.31
N PRO A 179 2.37 -14.04 5.42
CA PRO A 179 0.90 -13.99 5.46
C PRO A 179 0.29 -12.98 4.49
N HIS A 180 -0.71 -13.43 3.74
CA HIS A 180 -1.51 -12.62 2.82
C HIS A 180 -2.99 -12.72 3.19
N PHE A 181 -3.61 -11.59 3.48
CA PHE A 181 -5.04 -11.47 3.79
C PHE A 181 -5.85 -11.23 2.51
N TYR A 182 -6.97 -11.92 2.38
CA TYR A 182 -7.91 -11.81 1.27
C TYR A 182 -9.27 -11.34 1.74
N CYS A 183 -9.96 -10.53 0.93
CA CYS A 183 -11.33 -10.14 1.20
C CYS A 183 -12.14 -10.00 -0.11
N ASN A 184 -13.47 -9.96 0.03
CA ASN A 184 -14.37 -9.54 -1.04
C ASN A 184 -14.75 -8.05 -0.87
N GLN A 185 -15.51 -7.50 -1.83
CA GLN A 185 -15.89 -6.08 -1.83
C GLN A 185 -16.72 -5.69 -0.58
N THR A 186 -17.61 -6.55 -0.10
CA THR A 186 -18.42 -6.29 1.10
C THR A 186 -17.55 -6.24 2.36
N GLU A 187 -16.61 -7.17 2.47
CA GLU A 187 -15.67 -7.21 3.59
C GLU A 187 -14.69 -6.03 3.55
N LEU A 188 -14.27 -5.61 2.33
CA LEU A 188 -13.47 -4.41 2.14
C LEU A 188 -14.21 -3.17 2.65
N ALA A 189 -15.47 -2.99 2.25
CA ALA A 189 -16.29 -1.87 2.71
C ALA A 189 -16.41 -1.82 4.25
N ALA A 190 -16.62 -2.97 4.89
CA ALA A 190 -16.68 -3.06 6.35
C ALA A 190 -15.32 -2.80 7.04
N LEU A 191 -14.19 -3.02 6.35
CA LEU A 191 -12.85 -2.69 6.87
C LEU A 191 -12.54 -1.19 6.78
N PHE A 192 -13.12 -0.50 5.80
CA PHE A 192 -12.84 0.91 5.50
C PHE A 192 -13.68 1.88 6.32
N ASP A 193 -14.78 1.43 6.97
CA ASP A 193 -15.54 2.29 7.87
C ASP A 193 -14.64 2.94 8.95
N PRO A 194 -14.62 4.30 9.08
CA PRO A 194 -15.53 5.32 8.55
C PRO A 194 -15.10 6.00 7.22
N MET A 195 -14.12 5.52 6.48
CA MET A 195 -13.78 6.08 5.17
C MET A 195 -14.83 5.69 4.13
N GLU A 196 -15.13 6.59 3.20
CA GLU A 196 -16.03 6.35 2.08
C GLU A 196 -15.28 5.71 0.91
N LEU A 197 -15.74 4.53 0.45
CA LEU A 197 -15.23 3.91 -0.78
C LEU A 197 -15.86 4.58 -2.02
N LEU A 198 -15.07 5.36 -2.76
CA LEU A 198 -15.51 6.06 -3.96
C LEU A 198 -15.49 5.15 -5.20
N ARG A 199 -14.54 4.22 -5.26
CA ARG A 199 -14.36 3.27 -6.36
C ARG A 199 -13.80 1.95 -5.83
N VAL A 200 -14.36 0.84 -6.28
CA VAL A 200 -13.80 -0.50 -6.08
C VAL A 200 -14.00 -1.31 -7.34
N ASN A 201 -12.92 -1.83 -7.90
CA ASN A 201 -12.92 -2.73 -9.05
C ASN A 201 -12.16 -3.99 -8.70
N ASP A 202 -12.73 -5.15 -9.01
CA ASP A 202 -12.06 -6.45 -8.86
C ASP A 202 -11.44 -6.83 -10.21
N LEU A 203 -10.12 -6.68 -10.34
CA LEU A 203 -9.39 -6.75 -11.60
C LEU A 203 -8.29 -7.80 -11.53
N GLU A 204 -8.03 -8.45 -12.67
CA GLU A 204 -6.79 -9.23 -12.83
C GLU A 204 -5.58 -8.29 -12.82
N HIS A 205 -4.59 -8.62 -12.02
CA HIS A 205 -3.37 -7.86 -11.84
C HIS A 205 -2.17 -8.67 -12.35
N GLU A 206 -1.52 -8.19 -13.41
CA GLU A 206 -0.30 -8.74 -14.03
C GLU A 206 -0.41 -10.16 -14.62
N HIS A 207 -1.06 -11.09 -13.92
CA HIS A 207 -1.14 -12.50 -14.32
C HIS A 207 -2.57 -13.02 -14.31
N PRO A 208 -2.96 -13.93 -15.22
CA PRO A 208 -4.27 -14.56 -15.22
C PRO A 208 -4.61 -15.21 -13.87
N GLY A 209 -5.80 -14.92 -13.36
CA GLY A 209 -6.27 -15.39 -12.05
C GLY A 209 -5.75 -14.62 -10.84
N SER A 210 -4.85 -13.66 -11.01
CA SER A 210 -4.32 -12.82 -9.92
C SER A 210 -5.23 -11.63 -9.64
N TYR A 211 -6.40 -11.86 -9.06
CA TYR A 211 -7.39 -10.82 -8.79
C TYR A 211 -7.06 -9.97 -7.57
N HIS A 212 -7.17 -8.64 -7.75
CA HIS A 212 -7.06 -7.66 -6.68
C HIS A 212 -8.24 -6.69 -6.72
N LEU A 213 -8.72 -6.26 -5.55
CA LEU A 213 -9.62 -5.13 -5.41
C LEU A 213 -8.79 -3.85 -5.51
N HIS A 214 -8.92 -3.13 -6.61
CA HIS A 214 -8.36 -1.80 -6.81
C HIS A 214 -9.36 -0.78 -6.28
N PHE A 215 -8.96 0.07 -5.35
CA PHE A 215 -9.87 0.97 -4.68
C PHE A 215 -9.35 2.41 -4.59
N VAL A 216 -10.31 3.32 -4.50
CA VAL A 216 -10.12 4.72 -4.10
C VAL A 216 -11.10 5.00 -2.97
N ALA A 217 -10.62 5.49 -1.85
CA ALA A 217 -11.43 5.85 -0.70
C ALA A 217 -11.13 7.28 -0.26
N MET A 218 -12.06 7.89 0.47
CA MET A 218 -11.91 9.25 1.00
C MET A 218 -12.12 9.24 2.52
N LYS A 219 -11.29 9.97 3.25
CA LYS A 219 -11.56 10.29 4.64
C LYS A 219 -12.69 11.29 4.72
N THR A 220 -13.84 10.90 5.30
CA THR A 220 -15.00 11.76 5.47
C THR A 220 -14.72 12.90 6.44
N HIS A 221 -15.44 14.02 6.29
CA HIS A 221 -15.44 15.10 7.28
C HIS A 221 -16.29 14.68 8.49
N LEU A 222 -15.86 15.04 9.70
CA LEU A 222 -16.63 14.78 10.92
C LEU A 222 -18.03 15.41 10.91
N GLN A 223 -18.27 16.41 10.05
CA GLN A 223 -19.55 17.09 9.89
C GLN A 223 -20.56 16.34 9.02
N ASP A 224 -20.11 15.33 8.27
CA ASP A 224 -20.95 14.55 7.35
C ASP A 224 -21.54 13.29 8.06
N LEU A 225 -21.26 13.11 9.36
CA LEU A 225 -21.70 11.97 10.17
C LEU A 225 -22.86 12.30 11.14
N GLU A 226 -23.41 13.52 11.11
CA GLU A 226 -24.61 13.97 11.83
C GLU A 226 -25.81 14.04 10.87
#